data_ff120dc90048fe39d3df17e2a25b011b
#
_entry.id   ff120dc90048fe39d3df17e2a25b011b
#
_cell.length_a   1.000
_cell.length_b   1.000
_cell.length_c   1.000
_cell.angle_alpha   90.00
_cell.angle_beta   90.00
_cell.angle_gamma   90.00
#
_symmetry.space_group_name_H-M   'P 1'
#
loop_
_entity.id
_entity.type
_entity.pdbx_description
1 polymer ?
#
loop_
_entity_poly.entity_id
_entity_poly.type
_entity_poly.pdbx_seq_one_letter_code
_entity_poly.pdbx_strand_id
1 'polypeptide(L)'
;MKKRNYTPDTVRKLQGSVQVEHTLAKRGAVKLRELLASEPYINTLGAYNGQMAVQHAKAGLKAIYLSGWQVAAANNTALQTYPDQSLYPVNSVPNVVKGINNAFRRADAIEYSEGQVTTDYFLPIVADAEAGFGGALNSYELMTAMIEAGAAGVHFEDQLSSEKKCGHLGGKVLIPTSQMVRTLNAARLAADVAGVDTVSMARTDAEAATLITSNHDPLDKDFVIDERTEEGFYKFKNGIDACIARGLAYAPYADLLWFETSTPDIALARQFADAIHAEFPDQMLAYNCSPSFNWRKFLSVEECETFQRELGELGFKFQFITLAGFHSVNLATFELAEAYKARGMAGYSEMQEREFAAQARGFTTVKHQREVGVGYFDLISEAVGATSTVANKTSTEADQFH
;
A
#
# COMPACT_ATOMS: atom_id res chain seq x y z
N MET A 1 -2.73 -8.81 -22.08
CA MET A 1 -1.60 -9.29 -21.24
C MET A 1 -0.47 -8.25 -21.34
N LYS A 2 0.12 -7.84 -20.24
CA LYS A 2 1.19 -6.83 -20.23
C LYS A 2 2.47 -7.35 -20.90
N LYS A 3 3.23 -6.45 -21.53
CA LYS A 3 4.44 -6.75 -22.29
C LYS A 3 5.54 -7.30 -21.38
N ARG A 4 6.31 -8.24 -21.90
CA ARG A 4 7.49 -8.85 -21.28
C ARG A 4 8.66 -8.77 -22.27
N ASN A 5 9.80 -8.28 -21.79
CA ASN A 5 11.02 -8.19 -22.59
C ASN A 5 11.91 -9.44 -22.39
N TYR A 6 11.33 -10.55 -21.99
CA TYR A 6 11.99 -11.85 -21.76
C TYR A 6 11.08 -12.99 -22.26
N THR A 7 11.64 -14.19 -22.37
CA THR A 7 10.95 -15.36 -22.90
C THR A 7 10.43 -16.27 -21.78
N PRO A 8 9.43 -17.13 -22.03
CA PRO A 8 9.04 -18.18 -21.10
C PRO A 8 10.17 -19.14 -20.72
N ASP A 9 11.14 -19.36 -21.61
CA ASP A 9 12.32 -20.18 -21.32
C ASP A 9 13.23 -19.51 -20.26
N THR A 10 13.36 -18.20 -20.32
CA THR A 10 14.07 -17.43 -19.26
C THR A 10 13.41 -17.63 -17.91
N VAL A 11 12.07 -17.54 -17.83
CA VAL A 11 11.30 -17.76 -16.59
C VAL A 11 11.56 -19.18 -16.07
N ARG A 12 11.44 -20.21 -16.90
CA ARG A 12 11.70 -21.61 -16.48
C ARG A 12 13.11 -21.81 -15.94
N LYS A 13 14.13 -21.19 -16.53
CA LYS A 13 15.52 -21.30 -16.07
C LYS A 13 15.75 -20.63 -14.71
N LEU A 14 14.95 -19.62 -14.36
CA LEU A 14 15.09 -18.88 -13.10
C LEU A 14 14.27 -19.48 -11.96
N GLN A 15 13.29 -20.35 -12.24
CA GLN A 15 12.40 -20.93 -11.22
C GLN A 15 13.09 -21.95 -10.30
N GLY A 16 14.27 -22.42 -10.63
CA GLY A 16 14.92 -23.50 -9.89
C GLY A 16 14.28 -24.86 -10.14
N SER A 17 14.71 -25.87 -9.41
CA SER A 17 14.22 -27.26 -9.54
C SER A 17 12.98 -27.59 -8.71
N VAL A 18 12.65 -26.72 -7.76
CA VAL A 18 11.47 -26.86 -6.87
C VAL A 18 10.67 -25.58 -6.92
N GLN A 19 9.39 -25.70 -7.25
CA GLN A 19 8.48 -24.57 -7.20
C GLN A 19 7.93 -24.39 -5.78
N VAL A 20 8.18 -23.21 -5.21
CA VAL A 20 7.65 -22.83 -3.89
C VAL A 20 6.24 -22.25 -4.07
N GLU A 21 5.32 -22.67 -3.20
CA GLU A 21 3.95 -22.15 -3.21
C GLU A 21 3.81 -20.87 -2.41
N HIS A 22 3.21 -19.84 -3.03
CA HIS A 22 2.94 -18.54 -2.42
C HIS A 22 1.42 -18.34 -2.25
N THR A 23 0.78 -19.17 -1.43
CA THR A 23 -0.69 -19.28 -1.30
C THR A 23 -1.37 -17.93 -1.02
N LEU A 24 -0.86 -17.13 -0.07
CA LEU A 24 -1.49 -15.85 0.28
C LEU A 24 -1.31 -14.81 -0.83
N ALA A 25 -0.14 -14.76 -1.46
CA ALA A 25 0.10 -13.86 -2.59
C ALA A 25 -0.79 -14.21 -3.80
N LYS A 26 -0.91 -15.51 -4.13
CA LYS A 26 -1.80 -15.99 -5.21
C LYS A 26 -3.26 -15.63 -4.92
N ARG A 27 -3.75 -15.94 -3.71
CA ARG A 27 -5.11 -15.60 -3.28
C ARG A 27 -5.36 -14.09 -3.36
N GLY A 28 -4.44 -13.31 -2.82
CA GLY A 28 -4.53 -11.84 -2.81
C GLY A 28 -4.52 -11.25 -4.21
N ALA A 29 -3.62 -11.72 -5.11
CA ALA A 29 -3.54 -11.24 -6.48
C ALA A 29 -4.82 -11.52 -7.27
N VAL A 30 -5.39 -12.75 -7.15
CA VAL A 30 -6.67 -13.10 -7.77
C VAL A 30 -7.78 -12.17 -7.26
N LYS A 31 -7.92 -12.04 -5.95
CA LYS A 31 -8.95 -11.18 -5.34
C LYS A 31 -8.80 -9.72 -5.74
N LEU A 32 -7.57 -9.19 -5.81
CA LEU A 32 -7.33 -7.82 -6.24
C LEU A 32 -7.77 -7.60 -7.69
N ARG A 33 -7.45 -8.54 -8.59
CA ARG A 33 -7.85 -8.46 -10.00
C ARG A 33 -9.37 -8.55 -10.16
N GLU A 34 -10.04 -9.40 -9.40
CA GLU A 34 -11.50 -9.50 -9.38
C GLU A 34 -12.13 -8.18 -8.92
N LEU A 35 -11.63 -7.58 -7.85
CA LEU A 35 -12.09 -6.28 -7.35
C LEU A 35 -11.87 -5.16 -8.36
N LEU A 36 -10.68 -5.10 -8.98
CA LEU A 36 -10.37 -4.10 -10.02
C LEU A 36 -11.29 -4.23 -11.25
N ALA A 37 -11.73 -5.43 -11.57
CA ALA A 37 -12.65 -5.69 -12.69
C ALA A 37 -14.12 -5.40 -12.33
N SER A 38 -14.56 -5.73 -11.13
CA SER A 38 -15.98 -5.70 -10.74
C SER A 38 -16.41 -4.41 -10.05
N GLU A 39 -15.52 -3.75 -9.30
CA GLU A 39 -15.88 -2.54 -8.56
C GLU A 39 -15.76 -1.28 -9.43
N PRO A 40 -16.60 -0.27 -9.21
CA PRO A 40 -16.42 1.04 -9.84
C PRO A 40 -15.03 1.61 -9.54
N TYR A 41 -14.63 1.54 -8.28
CA TYR A 41 -13.29 1.80 -7.77
C TYR A 41 -13.13 1.10 -6.41
N ILE A 42 -11.87 0.91 -6.00
CA ILE A 42 -11.48 0.40 -4.68
C ILE A 42 -10.88 1.56 -3.90
N ASN A 43 -11.50 1.96 -2.80
CA ASN A 43 -10.93 2.93 -1.87
C ASN A 43 -10.23 2.22 -0.71
N THR A 44 -9.03 2.65 -0.38
CA THR A 44 -8.21 2.05 0.66
C THR A 44 -7.58 3.10 1.57
N LEU A 45 -7.23 2.65 2.77
CA LEU A 45 -6.50 3.46 3.73
C LEU A 45 -5.13 2.85 3.99
N GLY A 46 -4.14 3.71 4.26
CA GLY A 46 -2.81 3.30 4.66
C GLY A 46 -2.82 2.61 6.02
N ALA A 47 -2.37 1.35 6.06
CA ALA A 47 -2.10 0.61 7.29
C ALA A 47 -0.59 0.32 7.38
N TYR A 48 -0.04 0.27 8.59
CA TYR A 48 1.38 -0.07 8.81
C TYR A 48 1.59 -1.09 9.93
N ASN A 49 0.51 -1.75 10.38
CA ASN A 49 0.58 -2.91 11.25
C ASN A 49 -0.67 -3.81 11.09
N GLY A 50 -0.58 -5.03 11.64
CA GLY A 50 -1.62 -6.03 11.49
C GLY A 50 -2.95 -5.68 12.14
N GLN A 51 -2.95 -5.04 13.31
CA GLN A 51 -4.19 -4.67 14.00
C GLN A 51 -4.97 -3.59 13.26
N MET A 52 -4.32 -2.60 12.67
CA MET A 52 -4.99 -1.63 11.80
C MET A 52 -5.66 -2.33 10.63
N ALA A 53 -4.94 -3.22 9.95
CA ALA A 53 -5.48 -3.95 8.80
C ALA A 53 -6.69 -4.82 9.18
N VAL A 54 -6.67 -5.47 10.34
CA VAL A 54 -7.82 -6.21 10.89
C VAL A 54 -9.02 -5.27 11.10
N GLN A 55 -8.81 -4.07 11.65
CA GLN A 55 -9.91 -3.10 11.81
C GLN A 55 -10.45 -2.61 10.44
N HIS A 56 -9.59 -2.43 9.44
CA HIS A 56 -10.03 -2.10 8.07
C HIS A 56 -10.93 -3.20 7.50
N ALA A 57 -10.58 -4.47 7.68
CA ALA A 57 -11.40 -5.60 7.25
C ALA A 57 -12.76 -5.62 7.98
N LYS A 58 -12.78 -5.47 9.30
CA LYS A 58 -14.01 -5.39 10.11
C LYS A 58 -14.91 -4.21 9.74
N ALA A 59 -14.30 -3.08 9.36
CA ALA A 59 -15.02 -1.91 8.88
C ALA A 59 -15.55 -2.05 7.43
N GLY A 60 -15.22 -3.14 6.72
CA GLY A 60 -15.75 -3.46 5.40
C GLY A 60 -14.93 -2.89 4.24
N LEU A 61 -13.70 -2.41 4.47
CA LEU A 61 -12.79 -2.09 3.37
C LEU A 61 -12.39 -3.37 2.61
N LYS A 62 -12.14 -3.25 1.31
CA LYS A 62 -11.94 -4.40 0.42
C LYS A 62 -10.48 -4.69 0.10
N ALA A 63 -9.57 -3.76 0.41
CA ALA A 63 -8.13 -3.88 0.19
C ALA A 63 -7.35 -3.06 1.20
N ILE A 64 -6.05 -3.33 1.30
CA ILE A 64 -5.10 -2.58 2.15
C ILE A 64 -4.08 -1.89 1.24
N TYR A 65 -3.81 -0.63 1.50
CA TYR A 65 -2.61 0.04 1.02
C TYR A 65 -1.55 0.06 2.11
N LEU A 66 -0.34 -0.38 1.80
CA LEU A 66 0.79 -0.35 2.72
C LEU A 66 1.81 0.68 2.26
N SER A 67 1.85 1.79 2.99
CA SER A 67 2.64 2.98 2.69
C SER A 67 4.08 2.85 3.19
N GLY A 68 5.05 3.05 2.31
CA GLY A 68 6.46 3.17 2.68
C GLY A 68 6.71 4.34 3.62
N TRP A 69 6.02 5.46 3.43
CA TRP A 69 6.09 6.61 4.33
C TRP A 69 5.75 6.22 5.79
N GLN A 70 4.65 5.48 6.01
CA GLN A 70 4.26 5.05 7.35
C GLN A 70 5.24 4.03 7.94
N VAL A 71 5.81 3.16 7.10
CA VAL A 71 6.87 2.23 7.50
C VAL A 71 8.12 2.99 7.90
N ALA A 72 8.56 3.98 7.13
CA ALA A 72 9.68 4.86 7.47
C ALA A 72 9.47 5.54 8.83
N ALA A 73 8.28 6.10 9.05
CA ALA A 73 7.97 6.87 10.24
C ALA A 73 7.84 6.02 11.51
N ALA A 74 7.27 4.79 11.43
CA ALA A 74 6.78 4.12 12.62
C ALA A 74 6.97 2.60 12.69
N ASN A 75 7.35 1.91 11.61
CA ASN A 75 7.44 0.44 11.63
C ASN A 75 8.49 -0.13 10.66
N ASN A 76 9.72 0.36 10.75
CA ASN A 76 10.84 -0.17 9.96
C ASN A 76 11.78 -1.04 10.80
N THR A 77 12.54 -1.89 10.12
CA THR A 77 13.44 -2.86 10.78
C THR A 77 14.69 -2.24 11.39
N ALA A 78 14.99 -0.98 11.08
CA ALA A 78 16.03 -0.21 11.76
C ALA A 78 15.58 0.32 13.13
N LEU A 79 14.26 0.21 13.46
CA LEU A 79 13.66 0.71 14.70
C LEU A 79 13.87 2.24 14.89
N GLN A 80 13.86 2.97 13.78
CA GLN A 80 14.08 4.42 13.74
C GLN A 80 12.84 5.15 13.23
N THR A 81 12.78 6.44 13.47
CA THR A 81 11.82 7.34 12.83
C THR A 81 12.54 8.06 11.69
N TYR A 82 12.12 7.77 10.45
CA TYR A 82 12.71 8.35 9.26
C TYR A 82 11.70 9.16 8.46
N PRO A 83 12.16 10.18 7.72
CA PRO A 83 11.39 10.74 6.61
C PRO A 83 11.29 9.70 5.48
N ASP A 84 10.35 9.92 4.58
CA ASP A 84 10.14 9.08 3.39
C ASP A 84 11.21 9.37 2.31
N GLN A 85 12.42 8.85 2.53
CA GLN A 85 13.60 9.03 1.69
C GLN A 85 14.39 7.71 1.51
N SER A 86 13.72 6.57 1.59
CA SER A 86 14.32 5.24 1.48
C SER A 86 15.50 4.99 2.43
N LEU A 87 15.45 5.55 3.64
CA LEU A 87 16.49 5.39 4.66
C LEU A 87 16.35 4.08 5.44
N TYR A 88 15.17 3.51 5.46
CA TYR A 88 14.94 2.23 6.15
C TYR A 88 15.45 1.04 5.34
N PRO A 89 15.80 -0.08 6.00
CA PRO A 89 16.25 -1.28 5.31
C PRO A 89 15.19 -1.84 4.34
N VAL A 90 15.61 -2.33 3.19
CA VAL A 90 14.74 -2.80 2.09
C VAL A 90 13.73 -3.88 2.49
N ASN A 91 14.03 -4.67 3.54
CA ASN A 91 13.13 -5.72 4.05
C ASN A 91 12.02 -5.18 4.97
N SER A 92 11.97 -3.88 5.24
CA SER A 92 11.01 -3.30 6.19
C SER A 92 9.57 -3.47 5.71
N VAL A 93 9.27 -3.07 4.46
CA VAL A 93 7.91 -3.22 3.89
C VAL A 93 7.50 -4.69 3.75
N PRO A 94 8.32 -5.61 3.19
CA PRO A 94 8.01 -7.04 3.19
C PRO A 94 7.69 -7.61 4.58
N ASN A 95 8.43 -7.21 5.62
CA ASN A 95 8.15 -7.66 6.99
C ASN A 95 6.79 -7.16 7.50
N VAL A 96 6.39 -5.95 7.17
CA VAL A 96 5.06 -5.43 7.54
C VAL A 96 3.95 -6.13 6.76
N VAL A 97 4.13 -6.41 5.46
CA VAL A 97 3.20 -7.26 4.67
C VAL A 97 3.00 -8.61 5.36
N LYS A 98 4.09 -9.27 5.74
CA LYS A 98 4.05 -10.55 6.47
C LYS A 98 3.32 -10.42 7.81
N GLY A 99 3.59 -9.34 8.56
CA GLY A 99 2.92 -9.04 9.82
C GLY A 99 1.40 -8.86 9.67
N ILE A 100 0.95 -8.15 8.64
CA ILE A 100 -0.47 -7.97 8.32
C ILE A 100 -1.11 -9.32 7.97
N ASN A 101 -0.49 -10.11 7.09
CA ASN A 101 -1.00 -11.43 6.73
C ASN A 101 -1.07 -12.40 7.93
N ASN A 102 -0.11 -12.32 8.86
CA ASN A 102 -0.15 -13.10 10.09
C ASN A 102 -1.29 -12.67 11.01
N ALA A 103 -1.58 -11.36 11.10
CA ALA A 103 -2.74 -10.85 11.84
C ALA A 103 -4.06 -11.31 11.22
N PHE A 104 -4.19 -11.28 9.90
CA PHE A 104 -5.35 -11.81 9.18
C PHE A 104 -5.55 -13.31 9.45
N ARG A 105 -4.48 -14.10 9.34
CA ARG A 105 -4.53 -15.54 9.66
C ARG A 105 -4.96 -15.80 11.10
N ARG A 106 -4.50 -14.97 12.04
CA ARG A 106 -4.88 -15.12 13.45
C ARG A 106 -6.34 -14.76 13.67
N ALA A 107 -6.81 -13.65 13.11
CA ALA A 107 -8.20 -13.23 13.23
C ALA A 107 -9.17 -14.26 12.61
N ASP A 108 -8.86 -14.76 11.43
CA ASP A 108 -9.61 -15.83 10.76
C ASP A 108 -9.63 -17.12 11.60
N ALA A 109 -8.47 -17.55 12.12
CA ALA A 109 -8.37 -18.77 12.93
C ALA A 109 -9.15 -18.67 14.25
N ILE A 110 -9.23 -17.46 14.85
CA ILE A 110 -10.03 -17.23 16.05
C ILE A 110 -11.52 -17.41 15.72
N GLU A 111 -12.05 -16.72 14.71
CA GLU A 111 -13.46 -16.85 14.30
C GLU A 111 -13.79 -18.28 13.88
N TYR A 112 -12.92 -18.92 13.11
CA TYR A 112 -13.12 -20.31 12.70
C TYR A 112 -13.19 -21.28 13.89
N SER A 113 -12.32 -21.08 14.89
CA SER A 113 -12.33 -21.89 16.12
C SER A 113 -13.59 -21.69 16.98
N GLU A 114 -14.26 -20.53 16.84
CA GLU A 114 -15.53 -20.21 17.47
C GLU A 114 -16.75 -20.75 16.69
N GLY A 115 -16.49 -21.39 15.53
CA GLY A 115 -17.50 -22.05 14.70
C GLY A 115 -18.19 -21.14 13.68
N GLN A 116 -17.76 -19.89 13.55
CA GLN A 116 -18.34 -18.94 12.61
C GLN A 116 -17.29 -17.96 12.10
N VAL A 117 -17.07 -17.93 10.77
CA VAL A 117 -16.29 -16.90 10.12
C VAL A 117 -17.22 -15.88 9.50
N THR A 118 -17.25 -14.67 10.02
CA THR A 118 -18.15 -13.59 9.60
C THR A 118 -17.44 -12.53 8.75
N THR A 119 -16.12 -12.44 8.87
CA THR A 119 -15.30 -11.43 8.21
C THR A 119 -14.32 -12.09 7.25
N ASP A 120 -14.27 -11.64 5.99
CA ASP A 120 -13.19 -12.00 5.07
C ASP A 120 -11.95 -11.14 5.39
N TYR A 121 -11.09 -11.64 6.27
CA TYR A 121 -9.89 -10.93 6.70
C TYR A 121 -8.80 -10.87 5.61
N PHE A 122 -8.74 -11.85 4.70
CA PHE A 122 -7.67 -11.93 3.71
C PHE A 122 -7.82 -10.87 2.60
N LEU A 123 -7.78 -9.59 2.99
CA LEU A 123 -7.80 -8.49 2.05
C LEU A 123 -6.50 -8.45 1.23
N PRO A 124 -6.57 -8.17 -0.08
CA PRO A 124 -5.39 -8.00 -0.89
C PRO A 124 -4.60 -6.77 -0.43
N ILE A 125 -3.28 -6.93 -0.31
CA ILE A 125 -2.36 -5.88 0.13
C ILE A 125 -1.61 -5.35 -1.09
N VAL A 126 -1.72 -4.04 -1.35
CA VAL A 126 -0.90 -3.32 -2.33
C VAL A 126 0.21 -2.60 -1.57
N ALA A 127 1.47 -2.98 -1.84
CA ALA A 127 2.63 -2.57 -1.07
C ALA A 127 3.53 -1.60 -1.84
N ASP A 128 4.15 -0.70 -1.10
CA ASP A 128 5.10 0.30 -1.56
C ASP A 128 6.51 -0.29 -1.69
N ALA A 129 7.06 -0.29 -2.90
CA ALA A 129 8.44 -0.68 -3.15
C ALA A 129 9.37 0.52 -3.39
N GLU A 130 8.89 1.74 -3.10
CA GLU A 130 9.68 2.95 -3.29
C GLU A 130 10.24 3.04 -4.74
N ALA A 131 11.45 3.53 -4.89
CA ALA A 131 12.17 3.49 -6.17
C ALA A 131 12.96 2.18 -6.39
N GLY A 132 12.63 1.10 -5.66
CA GLY A 132 13.24 -0.22 -5.82
C GLY A 132 14.55 -0.44 -5.07
N PHE A 133 15.00 0.51 -4.25
CA PHE A 133 16.24 0.46 -3.45
C PHE A 133 17.53 0.19 -4.24
N GLY A 134 17.56 0.55 -5.51
CA GLY A 134 18.70 0.37 -6.38
C GLY A 134 18.32 0.23 -7.85
N GLY A 135 18.95 -0.68 -8.55
CA GLY A 135 18.67 -0.96 -9.96
C GLY A 135 17.64 -2.09 -10.17
N ALA A 136 17.54 -2.57 -11.42
CA ALA A 136 16.57 -3.60 -11.80
C ALA A 136 16.75 -4.92 -11.02
N LEU A 137 17.96 -5.30 -10.63
CA LEU A 137 18.21 -6.51 -9.83
C LEU A 137 17.67 -6.34 -8.39
N ASN A 138 17.84 -5.16 -7.79
CA ASN A 138 17.25 -4.86 -6.48
C ASN A 138 15.72 -4.90 -6.54
N SER A 139 15.13 -4.37 -7.61
CA SER A 139 13.67 -4.40 -7.81
C SER A 139 13.13 -5.82 -8.00
N TYR A 140 13.89 -6.68 -8.69
CA TYR A 140 13.57 -8.10 -8.83
C TYR A 140 13.53 -8.79 -7.45
N GLU A 141 14.57 -8.64 -6.64
CA GLU A 141 14.67 -9.23 -5.30
C GLU A 141 13.60 -8.65 -4.35
N LEU A 142 13.36 -7.35 -4.40
CA LEU A 142 12.32 -6.73 -3.58
C LEU A 142 10.91 -7.24 -3.94
N MET A 143 10.59 -7.38 -5.25
CA MET A 143 9.33 -7.97 -5.68
C MET A 143 9.21 -9.43 -5.21
N THR A 144 10.29 -10.21 -5.28
CA THR A 144 10.34 -11.58 -4.75
C THR A 144 10.01 -11.60 -3.26
N ALA A 145 10.65 -10.74 -2.46
CA ALA A 145 10.39 -10.64 -1.02
C ALA A 145 8.95 -10.19 -0.71
N MET A 146 8.36 -9.30 -1.51
CA MET A 146 6.96 -8.88 -1.38
C MET A 146 6.00 -10.04 -1.63
N ILE A 147 6.25 -10.84 -2.67
CA ILE A 147 5.44 -12.03 -3.00
C ILE A 147 5.56 -13.08 -1.90
N GLU A 148 6.76 -13.36 -1.40
CA GLU A 148 6.98 -14.29 -0.28
C GLU A 148 6.25 -13.85 0.99
N ALA A 149 6.17 -12.55 1.23
CA ALA A 149 5.41 -11.96 2.34
C ALA A 149 3.89 -12.02 2.12
N GLY A 150 3.42 -12.24 0.89
CA GLY A 150 2.01 -12.36 0.53
C GLY A 150 1.37 -11.09 0.00
N ALA A 151 2.13 -10.17 -0.62
CA ALA A 151 1.58 -9.01 -1.31
C ALA A 151 0.78 -9.41 -2.55
N ALA A 152 -0.34 -8.74 -2.78
CA ALA A 152 -1.22 -8.92 -3.93
C ALA A 152 -0.86 -7.99 -5.09
N GLY A 153 -0.38 -6.81 -4.77
CA GLY A 153 0.10 -5.80 -5.70
C GLY A 153 1.30 -5.04 -5.13
N VAL A 154 2.13 -4.50 -6.01
CA VAL A 154 3.32 -3.72 -5.64
C VAL A 154 3.49 -2.56 -6.61
N HIS A 155 3.80 -1.38 -6.09
CA HIS A 155 4.15 -0.25 -6.93
C HIS A 155 5.62 0.13 -6.82
N PHE A 156 6.16 0.62 -7.93
CA PHE A 156 7.48 1.21 -8.05
C PHE A 156 7.36 2.61 -8.63
N GLU A 157 8.27 3.51 -8.25
CA GLU A 157 8.31 4.88 -8.74
C GLU A 157 9.58 5.19 -9.51
N ASP A 158 9.52 6.19 -10.39
CA ASP A 158 10.60 6.53 -11.32
C ASP A 158 11.61 7.55 -10.77
N GLN A 159 11.76 7.61 -9.46
CA GLN A 159 12.81 8.39 -8.80
C GLN A 159 14.15 7.62 -8.75
N LEU A 160 15.25 8.37 -8.66
CA LEU A 160 16.54 7.81 -8.32
C LEU A 160 16.53 7.34 -6.85
N SER A 161 16.80 6.07 -6.60
CA SER A 161 16.71 5.47 -5.26
C SER A 161 17.56 6.18 -4.21
N SER A 162 18.78 6.64 -4.57
CA SER A 162 19.67 7.37 -3.65
C SER A 162 19.19 8.79 -3.31
N GLU A 163 18.35 9.38 -4.14
CA GLU A 163 17.83 10.75 -4.00
C GLU A 163 16.29 10.78 -3.81
N LYS A 164 15.72 9.65 -3.46
CA LYS A 164 14.26 9.51 -3.29
C LYS A 164 13.73 10.50 -2.26
N LYS A 165 12.63 11.12 -2.61
CA LYS A 165 11.87 12.04 -1.74
C LYS A 165 10.40 11.64 -1.73
N CYS A 166 9.70 11.95 -0.63
CA CYS A 166 8.24 11.88 -0.60
C CYS A 166 7.63 12.69 -1.77
N GLY A 167 6.53 12.22 -2.32
CA GLY A 167 5.87 12.83 -3.47
C GLY A 167 5.64 14.34 -3.37
N HIS A 168 5.48 14.86 -2.16
CA HIS A 168 5.21 16.28 -1.88
C HIS A 168 6.45 17.09 -1.45
N LEU A 169 7.64 16.47 -1.45
CA LEU A 169 8.90 17.16 -1.21
C LEU A 169 9.54 17.63 -2.52
N GLY A 170 10.28 18.75 -2.45
CA GLY A 170 11.15 19.20 -3.54
C GLY A 170 12.42 18.36 -3.66
N GLY A 171 13.16 18.58 -4.76
CA GLY A 171 14.46 17.94 -4.99
C GLY A 171 14.39 16.51 -5.49
N LYS A 172 13.26 16.07 -6.04
CA LYS A 172 13.12 14.77 -6.70
C LYS A 172 13.98 14.70 -7.95
N VAL A 173 14.67 13.56 -8.13
CA VAL A 173 15.49 13.25 -9.30
C VAL A 173 14.88 12.03 -9.99
N LEU A 174 14.49 12.18 -11.25
CA LEU A 174 13.96 11.08 -12.06
C LEU A 174 15.09 10.19 -12.62
N ILE A 175 14.79 8.92 -12.77
CA ILE A 175 15.55 8.03 -13.66
C ILE A 175 15.00 8.13 -15.09
N PRO A 176 15.80 7.79 -16.13
CA PRO A 176 15.30 7.71 -17.50
C PRO A 176 14.09 6.79 -17.64
N THR A 177 13.17 7.15 -18.51
CA THR A 177 11.93 6.37 -18.77
C THR A 177 12.22 4.91 -19.11
N SER A 178 13.21 4.63 -19.97
CA SER A 178 13.64 3.26 -20.31
C SER A 178 14.23 2.51 -19.11
N GLN A 179 14.82 3.20 -18.14
CA GLN A 179 15.30 2.57 -16.92
C GLN A 179 14.14 2.14 -16.02
N MET A 180 13.10 2.97 -15.89
CA MET A 180 11.88 2.58 -15.18
C MET A 180 11.18 1.40 -15.87
N VAL A 181 11.13 1.36 -17.20
CA VAL A 181 10.64 0.18 -17.95
C VAL A 181 11.43 -1.08 -17.58
N ARG A 182 12.75 -1.00 -17.41
CA ARG A 182 13.55 -2.15 -16.93
C ARG A 182 13.19 -2.56 -15.51
N THR A 183 12.95 -1.62 -14.62
CA THR A 183 12.45 -1.87 -13.24
C THR A 183 11.10 -2.62 -13.28
N LEU A 184 10.14 -2.15 -14.07
CA LEU A 184 8.83 -2.80 -14.22
C LEU A 184 8.95 -4.21 -14.81
N ASN A 185 9.84 -4.42 -15.79
CA ASN A 185 10.10 -5.77 -16.33
C ASN A 185 10.78 -6.67 -15.30
N ALA A 186 11.70 -6.17 -14.49
CA ALA A 186 12.33 -6.95 -13.43
C ALA A 186 11.31 -7.39 -12.36
N ALA A 187 10.44 -6.49 -11.93
CA ALA A 187 9.34 -6.80 -11.03
C ALA A 187 8.38 -7.85 -11.62
N ARG A 188 7.99 -7.68 -12.90
CA ARG A 188 7.14 -8.64 -13.60
C ARG A 188 7.82 -10.00 -13.76
N LEU A 189 9.14 -10.02 -14.05
CA LEU A 189 9.90 -11.26 -14.12
C LEU A 189 9.91 -12.01 -12.79
N ALA A 190 10.09 -11.32 -11.67
CA ALA A 190 10.01 -11.92 -10.34
C ALA A 190 8.64 -12.56 -10.09
N ALA A 191 7.55 -11.88 -10.44
CA ALA A 191 6.19 -12.39 -10.34
C ALA A 191 5.96 -13.64 -11.22
N ASP A 192 6.41 -13.60 -12.47
CA ASP A 192 6.31 -14.74 -13.39
C ASP A 192 7.14 -15.94 -12.90
N VAL A 193 8.34 -15.72 -12.36
CA VAL A 193 9.20 -16.76 -11.76
C VAL A 193 8.54 -17.38 -10.52
N ALA A 194 7.95 -16.55 -9.66
CA ALA A 194 7.20 -17.02 -8.49
C ALA A 194 5.85 -17.70 -8.85
N GLY A 195 5.39 -17.57 -10.09
CA GLY A 195 4.09 -18.10 -10.54
C GLY A 195 2.90 -17.41 -9.87
N VAL A 196 3.02 -16.12 -9.59
CA VAL A 196 1.98 -15.28 -8.97
C VAL A 196 1.64 -14.13 -9.93
N ASP A 197 0.37 -13.95 -10.24
CA ASP A 197 -0.08 -12.84 -11.09
C ASP A 197 -0.23 -11.53 -10.29
N THR A 198 0.86 -11.13 -9.64
CA THR A 198 0.93 -9.92 -8.82
C THR A 198 0.60 -8.69 -9.65
N VAL A 199 -0.27 -7.83 -9.13
CA VAL A 199 -0.61 -6.56 -9.77
C VAL A 199 0.60 -5.62 -9.67
N SER A 200 1.10 -5.15 -10.80
CA SER A 200 2.20 -4.19 -10.88
C SER A 200 1.66 -2.80 -11.16
N MET A 201 2.05 -1.83 -10.35
CA MET A 201 1.68 -0.42 -10.52
C MET A 201 2.92 0.42 -10.76
N ALA A 202 2.88 1.27 -11.77
CA ALA A 202 3.94 2.23 -12.08
C ALA A 202 3.53 3.62 -11.62
N ARG A 203 4.35 4.23 -10.75
CA ARG A 203 4.21 5.62 -10.33
C ARG A 203 5.19 6.49 -11.08
N THR A 204 4.75 7.66 -11.54
CA THR A 204 5.62 8.72 -12.00
C THR A 204 5.54 9.95 -11.10
N ASP A 205 6.70 10.51 -10.79
CA ASP A 205 6.87 11.76 -10.03
C ASP A 205 7.16 12.96 -10.93
N ALA A 206 6.95 12.83 -12.24
CA ALA A 206 7.30 13.83 -13.25
C ALA A 206 6.46 15.12 -13.16
N GLU A 207 5.35 15.14 -12.39
CA GLU A 207 4.56 16.37 -12.17
C GLU A 207 5.38 17.45 -11.45
N ALA A 208 6.18 17.05 -10.45
CA ALA A 208 6.92 17.99 -9.62
C ALA A 208 8.44 17.84 -9.68
N ALA A 209 8.97 16.76 -10.26
CA ALA A 209 10.41 16.52 -10.34
C ALA A 209 11.06 17.44 -11.38
N THR A 210 12.09 18.17 -10.97
CA THR A 210 12.81 19.13 -11.83
C THR A 210 14.18 18.65 -12.28
N LEU A 211 14.57 17.44 -11.92
CA LEU A 211 15.88 16.84 -12.23
C LEU A 211 15.72 15.43 -12.80
N ILE A 212 16.68 15.03 -13.63
CA ILE A 212 16.82 13.69 -14.20
C ILE A 212 18.28 13.28 -14.27
N THR A 213 18.58 11.99 -14.16
CA THR A 213 19.96 11.49 -14.12
C THR A 213 20.69 11.50 -15.46
N SER A 214 19.98 11.50 -16.60
CA SER A 214 20.58 11.35 -17.94
C SER A 214 19.76 12.06 -19.00
N ASN A 215 20.46 12.51 -20.07
CA ASN A 215 19.85 13.13 -21.26
C ASN A 215 19.86 12.20 -22.49
N HIS A 216 20.21 10.92 -22.33
CA HIS A 216 20.40 10.00 -23.46
C HIS A 216 19.14 9.21 -23.84
N ASP A 217 18.13 9.17 -22.99
CA ASP A 217 16.91 8.45 -23.30
C ASP A 217 16.06 9.21 -24.33
N PRO A 218 15.79 8.61 -25.50
CA PRO A 218 14.96 9.27 -26.51
C PRO A 218 13.52 9.53 -26.05
N LEU A 219 13.02 8.77 -25.07
CA LEU A 219 11.68 8.95 -24.51
C LEU A 219 11.56 10.20 -23.61
N ASP A 220 12.68 10.66 -23.06
CA ASP A 220 12.71 11.85 -22.21
C ASP A 220 13.18 13.12 -22.95
N LYS A 221 13.55 13.00 -24.24
CA LYS A 221 14.22 14.06 -25.01
C LYS A 221 13.50 15.42 -24.97
N ASP A 222 12.18 15.43 -25.03
CA ASP A 222 11.41 16.68 -25.10
C ASP A 222 11.28 17.38 -23.73
N PHE A 223 11.67 16.70 -22.67
CA PHE A 223 11.57 17.16 -21.29
C PHE A 223 12.93 17.44 -20.63
N VAL A 224 14.03 16.94 -21.19
CA VAL A 224 15.37 17.19 -20.65
C VAL A 224 15.87 18.55 -21.12
N ILE A 225 16.34 19.37 -20.17
CA ILE A 225 17.06 20.61 -20.41
C ILE A 225 18.53 20.33 -20.24
N ASP A 226 19.36 20.66 -21.26
CA ASP A 226 20.79 20.35 -21.26
C ASP A 226 21.61 21.32 -20.38
N GLU A 227 21.13 21.48 -19.14
CA GLU A 227 21.83 22.19 -18.07
C GLU A 227 22.00 21.23 -16.88
N ARG A 228 23.17 21.26 -16.25
CA ARG A 228 23.52 20.38 -15.13
C ARG A 228 23.56 21.12 -13.80
N THR A 229 23.22 20.38 -12.74
CA THR A 229 23.54 20.76 -11.36
C THR A 229 25.01 20.44 -11.05
N GLU A 230 25.49 20.88 -9.89
CA GLU A 230 26.85 20.56 -9.40
C GLU A 230 27.05 19.05 -9.20
N GLU A 231 25.98 18.31 -8.82
CA GLU A 231 25.97 16.85 -8.69
C GLU A 231 25.93 16.13 -10.05
N GLY A 232 25.73 16.86 -11.13
CA GLY A 232 25.74 16.32 -12.49
C GLY A 232 24.36 15.88 -13.02
N PHE A 233 23.28 16.11 -12.31
CA PHE A 233 21.92 15.86 -12.80
C PHE A 233 21.53 16.90 -13.87
N TYR A 234 20.74 16.47 -14.85
CA TYR A 234 20.16 17.37 -15.82
C TYR A 234 18.87 18.01 -15.27
N LYS A 235 18.59 19.25 -15.66
CA LYS A 235 17.30 19.86 -15.43
C LYS A 235 16.23 19.17 -16.23
N PHE A 236 15.01 19.12 -15.69
CA PHE A 236 13.87 18.45 -16.28
C PHE A 236 12.64 19.37 -16.30
N LYS A 237 11.97 19.41 -17.46
CA LYS A 237 10.70 20.14 -17.64
C LYS A 237 9.57 19.26 -17.12
N ASN A 238 9.17 19.53 -15.89
CA ASN A 238 8.12 18.80 -15.19
C ASN A 238 6.70 19.20 -15.63
N GLY A 239 5.70 18.50 -15.13
CA GLY A 239 4.29 18.78 -15.33
C GLY A 239 3.52 17.64 -15.97
N ILE A 240 2.25 17.90 -16.28
CA ILE A 240 1.32 16.87 -16.73
C ILE A 240 1.74 16.22 -18.07
N ASP A 241 2.32 16.98 -18.99
CA ASP A 241 2.78 16.45 -20.28
C ASP A 241 3.89 15.40 -20.09
N ALA A 242 4.81 15.67 -19.15
CA ALA A 242 5.85 14.71 -18.80
C ALA A 242 5.26 13.45 -18.12
N CYS A 243 4.25 13.61 -17.25
CA CYS A 243 3.52 12.49 -16.65
C CYS A 243 2.81 11.65 -17.71
N ILE A 244 2.15 12.27 -18.69
CA ILE A 244 1.48 11.58 -19.80
C ILE A 244 2.49 10.79 -20.64
N ALA A 245 3.59 11.44 -21.06
CA ALA A 245 4.61 10.78 -21.86
C ALA A 245 5.18 9.52 -21.15
N ARG A 246 5.47 9.63 -19.86
CA ARG A 246 5.93 8.50 -19.04
C ARG A 246 4.83 7.47 -18.82
N GLY A 247 3.61 7.89 -18.53
CA GLY A 247 2.45 7.01 -18.41
C GLY A 247 2.23 6.15 -19.65
N LEU A 248 2.27 6.75 -20.85
CA LEU A 248 2.18 6.04 -22.13
C LEU A 248 3.32 5.02 -22.31
N ALA A 249 4.54 5.36 -21.89
CA ALA A 249 5.68 4.44 -21.95
C ALA A 249 5.55 3.26 -20.96
N TYR A 250 4.91 3.47 -19.80
CA TYR A 250 4.75 2.45 -18.75
C TYR A 250 3.50 1.57 -18.96
N ALA A 251 2.47 2.07 -19.63
CA ALA A 251 1.19 1.37 -19.85
C ALA A 251 1.33 -0.05 -20.41
N PRO A 252 2.24 -0.34 -21.35
CA PRO A 252 2.46 -1.70 -21.83
C PRO A 252 2.96 -2.67 -20.75
N TYR A 253 3.58 -2.18 -19.66
CA TYR A 253 4.31 -2.98 -18.68
C TYR A 253 3.65 -3.06 -17.31
N ALA A 254 2.82 -2.08 -16.93
CA ALA A 254 2.15 -2.00 -15.63
C ALA A 254 0.64 -2.22 -15.73
N ASP A 255 0.05 -2.88 -14.73
CA ASP A 255 -1.40 -3.10 -14.65
C ASP A 255 -2.14 -1.81 -14.31
N LEU A 256 -1.56 -0.98 -13.44
CA LEU A 256 -2.06 0.32 -13.02
C LEU A 256 -1.01 1.40 -13.26
N LEU A 257 -1.46 2.59 -13.61
CA LEU A 257 -0.62 3.79 -13.67
C LEU A 257 -1.05 4.78 -12.62
N TRP A 258 -0.08 5.37 -11.95
CA TRP A 258 -0.24 6.42 -10.97
C TRP A 258 0.69 7.59 -11.30
N PHE A 259 0.13 8.77 -11.49
CA PHE A 259 0.92 10.01 -11.50
C PHE A 259 0.73 10.73 -10.15
N GLU A 260 1.80 11.07 -9.49
CA GLU A 260 1.73 11.81 -8.23
C GLU A 260 1.32 13.24 -8.48
N THR A 261 0.41 13.78 -7.67
CA THR A 261 -0.13 15.12 -7.82
C THR A 261 0.15 15.97 -6.59
N SER A 262 0.09 17.32 -6.76
CA SER A 262 0.36 18.27 -5.67
C SER A 262 -0.92 18.81 -5.02
N THR A 263 -2.07 18.67 -5.69
CA THR A 263 -3.39 19.15 -5.25
C THR A 263 -4.50 18.21 -5.72
N PRO A 264 -5.67 18.20 -5.04
CA PRO A 264 -6.82 17.43 -5.49
C PRO A 264 -7.51 18.13 -6.68
N ASP A 265 -7.14 17.77 -7.88
CA ASP A 265 -7.61 18.39 -9.13
C ASP A 265 -8.16 17.32 -10.09
N ILE A 266 -9.50 17.28 -10.22
CA ILE A 266 -10.20 16.37 -11.14
C ILE A 266 -9.93 16.73 -12.61
N ALA A 267 -9.71 18.00 -12.95
CA ALA A 267 -9.43 18.38 -14.33
C ALA A 267 -8.05 17.88 -14.77
N LEU A 268 -7.07 17.97 -13.89
CA LEU A 268 -5.72 17.41 -14.12
C LEU A 268 -5.77 15.88 -14.22
N ALA A 269 -6.53 15.22 -13.35
CA ALA A 269 -6.74 13.78 -13.39
C ALA A 269 -7.41 13.35 -14.71
N ARG A 270 -8.41 14.07 -15.18
CA ARG A 270 -9.08 13.85 -16.46
C ARG A 270 -8.11 13.98 -17.63
N GLN A 271 -7.28 15.04 -17.66
CA GLN A 271 -6.29 15.25 -18.71
C GLN A 271 -5.33 14.05 -18.82
N PHE A 272 -4.86 13.54 -17.69
CA PHE A 272 -4.02 12.33 -17.67
C PHE A 272 -4.79 11.10 -18.19
N ALA A 273 -5.98 10.86 -17.65
CA ALA A 273 -6.80 9.69 -18.01
C ALA A 273 -7.16 9.68 -19.50
N ASP A 274 -7.64 10.81 -20.04
CA ASP A 274 -8.04 10.93 -21.44
C ASP A 274 -6.85 10.65 -22.38
N ALA A 275 -5.67 11.19 -22.07
CA ALA A 275 -4.46 10.96 -22.87
C ALA A 275 -4.01 9.50 -22.85
N ILE A 276 -4.04 8.84 -21.67
CA ILE A 276 -3.70 7.42 -21.55
C ILE A 276 -4.72 6.54 -22.30
N HIS A 277 -6.02 6.80 -22.10
CA HIS A 277 -7.09 6.00 -22.68
C HIS A 277 -7.23 6.18 -24.19
N ALA A 278 -6.74 7.28 -24.76
CA ALA A 278 -6.69 7.46 -26.22
C ALA A 278 -5.81 6.39 -26.90
N GLU A 279 -4.74 5.93 -26.24
CA GLU A 279 -3.83 4.89 -26.77
C GLU A 279 -4.07 3.51 -26.11
N PHE A 280 -4.45 3.49 -24.84
CA PHE A 280 -4.67 2.28 -24.04
C PHE A 280 -6.05 2.32 -23.35
N PRO A 281 -7.15 2.07 -24.07
CA PRO A 281 -8.51 2.25 -23.55
C PRO A 281 -8.83 1.47 -22.27
N ASP A 282 -8.21 0.30 -22.09
CA ASP A 282 -8.44 -0.58 -20.94
C ASP A 282 -7.42 -0.37 -19.81
N GLN A 283 -6.55 0.66 -19.89
CA GLN A 283 -5.54 0.90 -18.87
C GLN A 283 -6.18 1.38 -17.58
N MET A 284 -6.01 0.61 -16.51
CA MET A 284 -6.45 1.03 -15.19
C MET A 284 -5.48 2.04 -14.56
N LEU A 285 -6.03 2.97 -13.80
CA LEU A 285 -5.30 4.05 -13.14
C LEU A 285 -5.42 3.94 -11.61
N ALA A 286 -4.48 4.56 -10.89
CA ALA A 286 -4.50 4.69 -9.44
C ALA A 286 -4.28 6.14 -9.03
N TYR A 287 -4.84 6.53 -7.87
CA TYR A 287 -4.76 7.90 -7.37
C TYR A 287 -4.47 7.94 -5.88
N ASN A 288 -3.49 8.76 -5.50
CA ASN A 288 -3.21 9.09 -4.11
C ASN A 288 -4.10 10.25 -3.66
N CYS A 289 -5.13 9.95 -2.88
CA CYS A 289 -5.91 10.95 -2.15
C CYS A 289 -5.09 11.45 -0.95
N SER A 290 -4.00 12.15 -1.23
CA SER A 290 -2.95 12.46 -0.27
C SER A 290 -3.44 13.23 0.96
N PRO A 291 -3.00 12.83 2.18
CA PRO A 291 -3.20 13.64 3.38
C PRO A 291 -2.35 14.92 3.40
N SER A 292 -1.40 15.09 2.47
CA SER A 292 -0.67 16.35 2.27
C SER A 292 -1.52 17.42 1.62
N PHE A 293 -2.65 17.05 1.00
CA PHE A 293 -3.62 18.03 0.50
C PHE A 293 -4.43 18.61 1.67
N ASN A 294 -4.63 19.92 1.66
CA ASN A 294 -5.63 20.52 2.51
C ASN A 294 -6.99 20.47 1.79
N TRP A 295 -7.66 19.33 1.86
CA TRP A 295 -8.88 19.03 1.12
C TRP A 295 -9.92 20.13 1.19
N ARG A 296 -10.21 20.64 2.39
CA ARG A 296 -11.23 21.66 2.62
C ARG A 296 -10.80 23.07 2.20
N LYS A 297 -9.52 23.28 1.86
CA LYS A 297 -9.04 24.52 1.24
C LYS A 297 -9.34 24.55 -0.26
N PHE A 298 -9.36 23.39 -0.91
CA PHE A 298 -9.54 23.25 -2.36
C PHE A 298 -10.96 22.86 -2.75
N LEU A 299 -11.66 22.08 -1.92
CA LEU A 299 -12.94 21.48 -2.23
C LEU A 299 -13.97 21.76 -1.14
N SER A 300 -15.24 21.93 -1.52
CA SER A 300 -16.38 21.93 -0.61
C SER A 300 -16.61 20.52 0.00
N VAL A 301 -17.57 20.39 0.93
CA VAL A 301 -17.94 19.07 1.47
C VAL A 301 -18.50 18.17 0.38
N GLU A 302 -19.40 18.74 -0.41
CA GLU A 302 -20.12 18.08 -1.50
C GLU A 302 -19.15 17.57 -2.56
N GLU A 303 -18.15 18.39 -2.93
CA GLU A 303 -17.07 17.99 -3.85
C GLU A 303 -16.19 16.87 -3.25
N CYS A 304 -15.89 16.92 -1.95
CA CYS A 304 -15.18 15.84 -1.30
C CYS A 304 -15.99 14.52 -1.31
N GLU A 305 -17.31 14.59 -1.18
CA GLU A 305 -18.20 13.40 -1.21
C GLU A 305 -18.22 12.73 -2.60
N THR A 306 -18.06 13.49 -3.67
CA THR A 306 -18.11 12.99 -5.06
C THR A 306 -16.74 12.65 -5.65
N PHE A 307 -15.66 13.22 -5.10
CA PHE A 307 -14.32 13.20 -5.67
C PHE A 307 -13.83 11.79 -6.07
N GLN A 308 -13.94 10.81 -5.17
CA GLN A 308 -13.49 9.45 -5.44
C GLN A 308 -14.35 8.73 -6.49
N ARG A 309 -15.64 9.01 -6.54
CA ARG A 309 -16.54 8.49 -7.58
C ARG A 309 -16.17 9.07 -8.95
N GLU A 310 -15.94 10.37 -9.05
CA GLU A 310 -15.54 11.03 -10.29
C GLU A 310 -14.18 10.50 -10.79
N LEU A 311 -13.22 10.27 -9.90
CA LEU A 311 -11.98 9.57 -10.25
C LEU A 311 -12.25 8.15 -10.77
N GLY A 312 -13.17 7.42 -10.14
CA GLY A 312 -13.55 6.07 -10.57
C GLY A 312 -14.12 6.05 -11.99
N GLU A 313 -14.97 7.03 -12.33
CA GLU A 313 -15.54 7.23 -13.67
C GLU A 313 -14.46 7.54 -14.73
N LEU A 314 -13.35 8.16 -14.33
CA LEU A 314 -12.16 8.40 -15.16
C LEU A 314 -11.22 7.18 -15.27
N GLY A 315 -11.53 6.05 -14.62
CA GLY A 315 -10.71 4.84 -14.67
C GLY A 315 -9.66 4.73 -13.57
N PHE A 316 -9.68 5.62 -12.57
CA PHE A 316 -8.83 5.48 -11.37
C PHE A 316 -9.43 4.41 -10.45
N LYS A 317 -9.12 3.16 -10.76
CA LYS A 317 -9.70 1.97 -10.14
C LYS A 317 -9.19 1.68 -8.74
N PHE A 318 -7.99 2.13 -8.39
CA PHE A 318 -7.40 1.94 -7.08
C PHE A 318 -7.04 3.31 -6.47
N GLN A 319 -7.69 3.65 -5.36
CA GLN A 319 -7.57 4.95 -4.71
C GLN A 319 -7.22 4.75 -3.24
N PHE A 320 -6.33 5.58 -2.71
CA PHE A 320 -5.80 5.37 -1.37
C PHE A 320 -5.43 6.68 -0.67
N ILE A 321 -5.53 6.65 0.67
CA ILE A 321 -5.02 7.70 1.55
C ILE A 321 -3.77 7.14 2.24
N THR A 322 -2.61 7.56 1.77
CA THR A 322 -1.31 6.96 2.14
C THR A 322 -1.04 6.94 3.65
N LEU A 323 -1.32 8.01 4.37
CA LEU A 323 -0.93 8.22 5.76
C LEU A 323 -2.11 8.17 6.74
N ALA A 324 -3.25 7.59 6.32
CA ALA A 324 -4.45 7.54 7.14
C ALA A 324 -4.23 6.89 8.51
N GLY A 325 -3.47 5.78 8.55
CA GLY A 325 -3.14 5.10 9.79
C GLY A 325 -2.29 5.95 10.73
N PHE A 326 -1.28 6.62 10.19
CA PHE A 326 -0.42 7.51 10.99
C PHE A 326 -1.22 8.65 11.62
N HIS A 327 -2.02 9.36 10.85
CA HIS A 327 -2.81 10.48 11.35
C HIS A 327 -3.87 10.04 12.35
N SER A 328 -4.61 8.96 12.07
CA SER A 328 -5.67 8.48 12.97
C SER A 328 -5.12 8.03 14.33
N VAL A 329 -4.02 7.28 14.35
CA VAL A 329 -3.40 6.82 15.60
C VAL A 329 -2.81 7.97 16.40
N ASN A 330 -2.09 8.88 15.73
CA ASN A 330 -1.46 10.01 16.44
C ASN A 330 -2.52 10.95 17.04
N LEU A 331 -3.59 11.27 16.31
CA LEU A 331 -4.67 12.12 16.82
C LEU A 331 -5.39 11.45 18.00
N ALA A 332 -5.82 10.18 17.85
CA ALA A 332 -6.50 9.47 18.91
C ALA A 332 -5.63 9.31 20.18
N THR A 333 -4.33 9.05 20.01
CA THR A 333 -3.39 8.95 21.12
C THR A 333 -3.19 10.30 21.81
N PHE A 334 -3.06 11.39 21.04
CA PHE A 334 -2.93 12.74 21.59
C PHE A 334 -4.17 13.14 22.40
N GLU A 335 -5.36 12.99 21.84
CA GLU A 335 -6.64 13.31 22.51
C GLU A 335 -6.83 12.53 23.81
N LEU A 336 -6.53 11.23 23.80
CA LEU A 336 -6.59 10.41 24.99
C LEU A 336 -5.59 10.87 26.06
N ALA A 337 -4.35 11.16 25.69
CA ALA A 337 -3.33 11.62 26.62
C ALA A 337 -3.69 12.96 27.24
N GLU A 338 -4.25 13.89 26.44
CA GLU A 338 -4.73 15.20 26.93
C GLU A 338 -5.89 15.04 27.91
N ALA A 339 -6.90 14.25 27.55
CA ALA A 339 -8.06 13.97 28.41
C ALA A 339 -7.64 13.28 29.71
N TYR A 340 -6.78 12.28 29.63
CA TYR A 340 -6.28 11.55 30.79
C TYR A 340 -5.45 12.45 31.73
N LYS A 341 -4.56 13.27 31.17
CA LYS A 341 -3.78 14.24 31.95
C LYS A 341 -4.68 15.23 32.71
N ALA A 342 -5.76 15.69 32.07
CA ALA A 342 -6.64 16.70 32.63
C ALA A 342 -7.63 16.13 33.66
N ARG A 343 -8.15 14.90 33.45
CA ARG A 343 -9.31 14.35 34.18
C ARG A 343 -9.12 12.92 34.66
N GLY A 344 -7.93 12.33 34.54
CA GLY A 344 -7.63 10.97 34.97
C GLY A 344 -8.57 9.93 34.35
N MET A 345 -9.11 9.03 35.18
CA MET A 345 -9.99 7.95 34.71
C MET A 345 -11.29 8.43 34.07
N ALA A 346 -11.78 9.63 34.38
CA ALA A 346 -12.93 10.20 33.70
C ALA A 346 -12.63 10.46 32.20
N GLY A 347 -11.42 10.93 31.88
CA GLY A 347 -10.98 11.10 30.49
C GLY A 347 -10.76 9.77 29.76
N TYR A 348 -10.24 8.75 30.43
CA TYR A 348 -10.08 7.41 29.86
C TYR A 348 -11.44 6.73 29.62
N SER A 349 -12.37 6.79 30.57
CA SER A 349 -13.66 6.12 30.47
C SER A 349 -14.51 6.64 29.31
N GLU A 350 -14.36 7.89 28.89
CA GLU A 350 -15.02 8.41 27.69
C GLU A 350 -14.59 7.69 26.40
N MET A 351 -13.30 7.31 26.27
CA MET A 351 -12.85 6.48 25.17
C MET A 351 -13.50 5.10 25.24
N GLN A 352 -13.54 4.50 26.44
CA GLN A 352 -14.14 3.17 26.64
C GLN A 352 -15.65 3.17 26.32
N GLU A 353 -16.39 4.20 26.68
CA GLU A 353 -17.80 4.35 26.29
C GLU A 353 -17.98 4.46 24.75
N ARG A 354 -17.06 5.13 24.07
CA ARG A 354 -17.06 5.17 22.59
C ARG A 354 -16.78 3.78 21.97
N GLU A 355 -15.91 2.99 22.59
CA GLU A 355 -15.67 1.59 22.18
C GLU A 355 -16.92 0.72 22.37
N PHE A 356 -17.60 0.83 23.53
CA PHE A 356 -18.86 0.12 23.79
C PHE A 356 -19.93 0.49 22.76
N ALA A 357 -20.12 1.77 22.47
CA ALA A 357 -21.05 2.22 21.45
C ALA A 357 -20.69 1.72 20.04
N ALA A 358 -19.40 1.52 19.75
CA ALA A 358 -18.97 1.01 18.47
C ALA A 358 -19.22 -0.50 18.27
N GLN A 359 -19.45 -1.29 19.33
CA GLN A 359 -19.74 -2.72 19.23
C GLN A 359 -20.96 -3.00 18.34
N ALA A 360 -21.99 -2.17 18.39
CA ALA A 360 -23.17 -2.30 17.52
C ALA A 360 -22.85 -2.20 16.01
N ARG A 361 -21.68 -1.69 15.65
CA ARG A 361 -21.19 -1.55 14.28
C ARG A 361 -20.10 -2.57 13.91
N GLY A 362 -19.86 -3.57 14.77
CA GLY A 362 -18.90 -4.64 14.53
C GLY A 362 -17.50 -4.40 15.14
N PHE A 363 -17.31 -3.37 15.95
CA PHE A 363 -16.07 -3.19 16.71
C PHE A 363 -16.00 -4.18 17.87
N THR A 364 -14.95 -4.99 17.95
CA THR A 364 -14.88 -6.10 18.91
C THR A 364 -13.69 -6.00 19.88
N THR A 365 -12.82 -5.01 19.72
CA THR A 365 -11.58 -4.87 20.49
C THR A 365 -11.80 -4.61 21.99
N VAL A 366 -13.00 -4.23 22.40
CA VAL A 366 -13.41 -4.20 23.81
C VAL A 366 -13.09 -5.54 24.50
N LYS A 367 -13.29 -6.65 23.79
CA LYS A 367 -12.90 -7.99 24.23
C LYS A 367 -11.47 -8.32 23.81
N HIS A 368 -10.52 -7.54 24.32
CA HIS A 368 -9.12 -7.58 23.84
C HIS A 368 -8.44 -8.94 24.04
N GLN A 369 -8.79 -9.72 25.07
CA GLN A 369 -8.28 -11.09 25.24
C GLN A 369 -8.74 -12.01 24.11
N ARG A 370 -10.00 -11.90 23.70
CA ARG A 370 -10.52 -12.62 22.53
C ARG A 370 -9.83 -12.18 21.24
N GLU A 371 -9.62 -10.88 21.04
CA GLU A 371 -9.00 -10.31 19.85
C GLU A 371 -7.59 -10.86 19.59
N VAL A 372 -6.85 -11.18 20.64
CA VAL A 372 -5.51 -11.76 20.52
C VAL A 372 -5.51 -13.30 20.60
N GLY A 373 -6.68 -13.92 20.79
CA GLY A 373 -6.89 -15.36 20.64
C GLY A 373 -6.71 -16.18 21.91
N VAL A 374 -7.04 -15.65 23.09
CA VAL A 374 -6.93 -16.45 24.33
C VAL A 374 -7.70 -17.78 24.20
N GLY A 375 -8.97 -17.75 23.72
CA GLY A 375 -9.76 -18.98 23.53
C GLY A 375 -9.16 -19.95 22.50
N TYR A 376 -8.53 -19.43 21.43
CA TYR A 376 -7.83 -20.26 20.45
C TYR A 376 -6.62 -20.97 21.08
N PHE A 377 -5.85 -20.31 21.94
CA PHE A 377 -4.72 -20.93 22.65
C PHE A 377 -5.17 -21.87 23.75
N ASP A 378 -6.33 -21.64 24.38
CA ASP A 378 -6.94 -22.59 25.30
C ASP A 378 -7.25 -23.92 24.63
N LEU A 379 -7.79 -23.90 23.39
CA LEU A 379 -8.01 -25.13 22.62
C LEU A 379 -6.71 -25.90 22.37
N ILE A 380 -5.61 -25.20 22.09
CA ILE A 380 -4.31 -25.84 21.93
C ILE A 380 -3.86 -26.45 23.26
N SER A 381 -4.00 -25.73 24.37
CA SER A 381 -3.64 -26.21 25.71
C SER A 381 -4.45 -27.45 26.10
N GLU A 382 -5.76 -27.45 25.85
CA GLU A 382 -6.63 -28.61 26.10
C GLU A 382 -6.25 -29.79 25.22
N ALA A 383 -5.96 -29.57 23.94
CA ALA A 383 -5.57 -30.63 23.00
C ALA A 383 -4.27 -31.35 23.40
N VAL A 384 -3.39 -30.68 24.12
CA VAL A 384 -2.14 -31.26 24.64
C VAL A 384 -2.23 -31.71 26.11
N GLY A 385 -3.46 -31.71 26.68
CA GLY A 385 -3.75 -32.27 28.01
C GLY A 385 -3.71 -31.29 29.18
N ALA A 386 -3.59 -29.98 28.94
CA ALA A 386 -3.68 -29.00 30.01
C ALA A 386 -5.15 -28.68 30.32
N THR A 387 -5.55 -28.77 31.58
CA THR A 387 -6.95 -28.51 32.01
C THR A 387 -7.06 -27.44 33.09
N SER A 388 -5.99 -27.20 33.85
CA SER A 388 -5.97 -26.30 35.01
C SER A 388 -5.45 -24.90 34.69
N THR A 389 -4.85 -24.71 33.50
CA THR A 389 -4.21 -23.44 33.05
C THR A 389 -4.94 -22.77 31.88
N VAL A 390 -6.18 -23.17 31.63
CA VAL A 390 -7.01 -22.58 30.57
C VAL A 390 -7.48 -21.19 31.00
N ALA A 391 -6.96 -20.18 30.32
CA ALA A 391 -7.06 -18.79 30.76
C ALA A 391 -8.46 -18.17 30.58
N ASN A 392 -9.17 -18.53 29.51
CA ASN A 392 -10.48 -17.95 29.19
C ASN A 392 -11.57 -18.36 30.19
N LYS A 393 -11.49 -19.56 30.75
CA LYS A 393 -12.47 -20.08 31.72
C LYS A 393 -12.48 -19.34 33.06
N THR A 394 -11.39 -18.61 33.38
CA THR A 394 -11.23 -17.85 34.62
C THR A 394 -11.12 -16.34 34.38
N SER A 395 -11.39 -15.91 33.13
CA SER A 395 -11.32 -14.50 32.76
C SER A 395 -12.47 -13.69 33.36
N THR A 396 -12.15 -12.55 33.97
CA THR A 396 -13.13 -11.56 34.43
C THR A 396 -13.65 -10.70 33.30
N GLU A 397 -13.05 -10.75 32.11
CA GLU A 397 -13.48 -9.98 30.94
C GLU A 397 -14.90 -10.37 30.51
N ALA A 398 -15.25 -11.64 30.62
CA ALA A 398 -16.59 -12.16 30.31
C ALA A 398 -17.69 -11.54 31.19
N ASP A 399 -17.38 -11.21 32.44
CA ASP A 399 -18.34 -10.65 33.40
C ASP A 399 -18.46 -9.13 33.31
N GLN A 400 -17.45 -8.45 32.80
CA GLN A 400 -17.37 -6.98 32.79
C GLN A 400 -17.80 -6.33 31.47
N PHE A 401 -17.70 -7.05 30.34
CA PHE A 401 -17.92 -6.50 28.99
C PHE A 401 -19.07 -7.19 28.25
N HIS A 402 -20.18 -7.37 28.94
CA HIS A 402 -21.43 -7.92 28.41
C HIS A 402 -22.35 -6.84 27.84
#